data_0d97634a50feaf0ecfabfb31fc26443c
#
_entry.id   0d97634a50feaf0ecfabfb31fc26443c
#
_cell.length_a   1.000
_cell.length_b   1.000
_cell.length_c   1.000
_cell.angle_alpha   90.00
_cell.angle_beta   90.00
_cell.angle_gamma   90.00
#
_symmetry.space_group_name_H-M   'P 1'
#
loop_
_entity.id
_entity.type
_entity.pdbx_description
1 polymer ?
#
loop_
_entity_poly.entity_id
_entity_poly.type
_entity_poly.pdbx_seq_one_letter_code
_entity_poly.pdbx_strand_id
1 'polypeptide(L)'
;MLKKLFRQISKLGSDEDFLHFAESVEVIISKILSLAMILVIMVSVCDLMIFLAKELFNDHETFLLKDTLFVIFGLFLNVLIALEILENITAYLKKHVIQVELVIVTSLIVVSRKIIILDLEKKTAADLIGLAAAILALSISYLIVRYANKSND
;
A
#
# COMPACT_ATOMS: atom_id res chain seq x y z
N MET A 1 -52.21 -0.84 -13.75
CA MET A 1 -50.99 -0.68 -14.57
C MET A 1 -49.79 -0.20 -13.76
N LEU A 2 -49.93 0.83 -12.97
CA LEU A 2 -48.83 1.38 -12.13
C LEU A 2 -48.20 0.36 -11.15
N LYS A 3 -48.98 -0.52 -10.51
CA LYS A 3 -48.47 -1.57 -9.62
C LYS A 3 -47.62 -2.64 -10.34
N LYS A 4 -47.87 -2.88 -11.63
CA LYS A 4 -47.04 -3.78 -12.44
C LYS A 4 -45.70 -3.11 -12.85
N LEU A 5 -45.75 -1.82 -13.17
CA LEU A 5 -44.55 -1.02 -13.46
C LEU A 5 -43.67 -0.88 -12.22
N PHE A 6 -44.22 -0.57 -11.06
CA PHE A 6 -43.47 -0.51 -9.78
C PHE A 6 -42.87 -1.86 -9.40
N ARG A 7 -43.53 -2.97 -9.69
CA ARG A 7 -43.04 -4.33 -9.44
C ARG A 7 -41.98 -4.76 -10.47
N GLN A 8 -41.95 -4.18 -11.68
CA GLN A 8 -40.90 -4.38 -12.67
C GLN A 8 -39.67 -3.51 -12.37
N ILE A 9 -39.86 -2.29 -11.89
CA ILE A 9 -38.76 -1.41 -11.44
C ILE A 9 -38.11 -1.97 -10.15
N SER A 10 -38.90 -2.55 -9.24
CA SER A 10 -38.43 -3.25 -8.06
C SER A 10 -37.70 -4.59 -8.38
N LYS A 11 -37.95 -5.17 -9.57
CA LYS A 11 -37.20 -6.35 -10.05
C LYS A 11 -35.97 -6.02 -10.89
N LEU A 12 -35.84 -4.78 -11.38
CA LEU A 12 -34.62 -4.31 -12.07
C LEU A 12 -33.53 -3.85 -11.10
N GLY A 13 -33.79 -3.83 -9.81
CA GLY A 13 -32.84 -3.59 -8.74
C GLY A 13 -32.90 -4.73 -7.74
N SER A 14 -32.67 -5.96 -8.19
CA SER A 14 -32.25 -6.99 -7.25
C SER A 14 -30.90 -6.54 -6.70
N ASP A 15 -30.83 -6.30 -5.40
CA ASP A 15 -29.58 -5.93 -4.72
C ASP A 15 -28.47 -6.93 -5.05
N GLU A 16 -28.83 -8.17 -5.37
CA GLU A 16 -27.92 -9.23 -5.81
C GLU A 16 -27.30 -8.97 -7.18
N ASP A 17 -28.08 -8.53 -8.19
CA ASP A 17 -27.54 -8.23 -9.52
C ASP A 17 -26.63 -7.00 -9.50
N PHE A 18 -26.98 -6.00 -8.68
CA PHE A 18 -26.12 -4.83 -8.46
C PHE A 18 -24.84 -5.20 -7.74
N LEU A 19 -24.89 -6.06 -6.72
CA LEU A 19 -23.71 -6.54 -6.00
C LEU A 19 -22.79 -7.34 -6.92
N HIS A 20 -23.30 -8.24 -7.73
CA HIS A 20 -22.52 -8.99 -8.72
C HIS A 20 -21.88 -8.08 -9.78
N PHE A 21 -22.60 -7.03 -10.21
CA PHE A 21 -22.02 -6.04 -11.12
C PHE A 21 -20.90 -5.25 -10.44
N ALA A 22 -21.11 -4.77 -9.23
CA ALA A 22 -20.10 -4.04 -8.45
C ALA A 22 -18.86 -4.90 -8.21
N GLU A 23 -19.02 -6.15 -7.82
CA GLU A 23 -17.92 -7.11 -7.63
C GLU A 23 -17.13 -7.34 -8.93
N SER A 24 -17.82 -7.48 -10.06
CA SER A 24 -17.17 -7.62 -11.38
C SER A 24 -16.35 -6.38 -11.74
N VAL A 25 -16.87 -5.19 -11.49
CA VAL A 25 -16.18 -3.92 -11.73
C VAL A 25 -14.94 -3.81 -10.82
N GLU A 26 -15.06 -4.15 -9.53
CA GLU A 26 -13.92 -4.16 -8.59
C GLU A 26 -12.80 -5.09 -9.04
N VAL A 27 -13.14 -6.30 -9.51
CA VAL A 27 -12.15 -7.27 -10.02
C VAL A 27 -11.43 -6.71 -11.27
N ILE A 28 -12.16 -6.07 -12.18
CA ILE A 28 -11.57 -5.48 -13.39
C ILE A 28 -10.63 -4.33 -13.01
N ILE A 29 -11.08 -3.43 -12.15
CA ILE A 29 -10.27 -2.29 -11.68
C ILE A 29 -9.01 -2.80 -10.97
N SER A 30 -9.14 -3.79 -10.10
CA SER A 30 -8.00 -4.36 -9.37
C SER A 30 -6.98 -5.02 -10.31
N LYS A 31 -7.42 -5.68 -11.39
CA LYS A 31 -6.52 -6.23 -12.42
C LYS A 31 -5.78 -5.13 -13.18
N ILE A 32 -6.48 -4.06 -13.57
CA ILE A 32 -5.87 -2.91 -14.24
C ILE A 32 -4.85 -2.24 -13.32
N LEU A 33 -5.21 -2.07 -12.04
CA LEU A 33 -4.34 -1.46 -11.03
C LEU A 33 -3.09 -2.31 -10.77
N SER A 34 -3.25 -3.64 -10.70
CA SER A 34 -2.12 -4.57 -10.57
C SER A 34 -1.16 -4.47 -11.76
N LEU A 35 -1.70 -4.40 -12.99
CA LEU A 35 -0.88 -4.26 -14.19
C LEU A 35 -0.13 -2.91 -14.19
N ALA A 36 -0.81 -1.82 -13.83
CA ALA A 36 -0.19 -0.51 -13.69
C ALA A 36 0.92 -0.52 -12.63
N MET A 37 0.70 -1.17 -11.48
CA MET A 37 1.71 -1.29 -10.43
C MET A 37 2.92 -2.12 -10.87
N ILE A 38 2.73 -3.17 -11.66
CA ILE A 38 3.85 -3.93 -12.25
C ILE A 38 4.71 -3.03 -13.13
N LEU A 39 4.10 -2.18 -13.95
CA LEU A 39 4.84 -1.21 -14.77
C LEU A 39 5.62 -0.21 -13.91
N VAL A 40 4.99 0.33 -12.85
CA VAL A 40 5.65 1.25 -11.91
C VAL A 40 6.85 0.57 -11.24
N ILE A 41 6.70 -0.68 -10.80
CA ILE A 41 7.79 -1.45 -10.18
C ILE A 41 8.94 -1.63 -11.18
N MET A 42 8.64 -2.01 -12.43
CA MET A 42 9.65 -2.19 -13.48
C MET A 42 10.45 -0.90 -13.70
N VAL A 43 9.77 0.23 -13.84
CA VAL A 43 10.42 1.54 -14.02
C VAL A 43 11.24 1.91 -12.79
N SER A 44 10.70 1.74 -11.58
CA SER A 44 11.41 2.06 -10.33
C SER A 44 12.66 1.21 -10.12
N VAL A 45 12.62 -0.07 -10.50
CA VAL A 45 13.79 -0.96 -10.45
C VAL A 45 14.83 -0.53 -11.49
N CYS A 46 14.42 -0.17 -12.72
CA CYS A 46 15.33 0.34 -13.73
C CYS A 46 16.01 1.63 -13.27
N ASP A 47 15.28 2.59 -12.71
CA ASP A 47 15.81 3.83 -12.17
C ASP A 47 16.83 3.57 -11.06
N LEU A 48 16.52 2.67 -10.13
CA LEU A 48 17.41 2.25 -9.06
C LEU A 48 18.71 1.65 -9.62
N MET A 49 18.61 0.75 -10.60
CA MET A 49 19.77 0.10 -11.22
C MET A 49 20.64 1.09 -11.99
N ILE A 50 20.03 2.01 -12.73
CA ILE A 50 20.75 3.06 -13.47
C ILE A 50 21.47 3.99 -12.49
N PHE A 51 20.81 4.38 -11.41
CA PHE A 51 21.41 5.23 -10.38
C PHE A 51 22.61 4.55 -9.71
N LEU A 52 22.43 3.29 -9.28
CA LEU A 52 23.51 2.51 -8.67
C LEU A 52 24.69 2.32 -9.63
N ALA A 53 24.42 2.02 -10.90
CA ALA A 53 25.48 1.86 -11.88
C ALA A 53 26.25 3.16 -12.08
N LYS A 54 25.55 4.29 -12.25
CA LYS A 54 26.21 5.60 -12.39
C LYS A 54 27.07 5.94 -11.19
N GLU A 55 26.57 5.75 -9.98
CA GLU A 55 27.29 6.08 -8.75
C GLU A 55 28.49 5.16 -8.53
N LEU A 56 28.36 3.87 -8.87
CA LEU A 56 29.44 2.89 -8.72
C LEU A 56 30.59 3.12 -9.73
N PHE A 57 30.27 3.60 -10.95
CA PHE A 57 31.26 3.78 -12.01
C PHE A 57 31.86 5.20 -12.07
N ASN A 58 31.23 6.19 -11.43
CA ASN A 58 31.61 7.59 -11.62
C ASN A 58 32.64 8.13 -10.60
N ASP A 59 32.62 7.68 -9.34
CA ASP A 59 33.68 8.03 -8.36
C ASP A 59 33.51 7.20 -7.07
N HIS A 60 34.60 6.50 -6.68
CA HIS A 60 34.63 5.72 -5.44
C HIS A 60 34.54 6.57 -4.16
N GLU A 61 34.86 7.87 -4.23
CA GLU A 61 34.81 8.75 -3.05
C GLU A 61 33.42 9.30 -2.75
N THR A 62 32.57 9.49 -3.77
CA THR A 62 31.22 10.03 -3.61
C THR A 62 30.20 8.99 -3.13
N PHE A 63 30.39 7.71 -3.43
CA PHE A 63 29.49 6.63 -3.02
C PHE A 63 29.29 6.51 -1.50
N LEU A 64 30.32 6.88 -0.73
CA LEU A 64 30.27 6.84 0.74
C LEU A 64 29.75 8.13 1.37
N LEU A 65 29.40 9.13 0.58
CA LEU A 65 28.81 10.35 1.12
C LEU A 65 27.42 10.06 1.68
N LYS A 66 27.16 10.57 2.88
CA LYS A 66 25.91 10.38 3.62
C LYS A 66 24.68 10.67 2.76
N ASP A 67 24.72 11.73 1.95
CA ASP A 67 23.62 12.16 1.10
C ASP A 67 23.29 11.14 -0.01
N THR A 68 24.28 10.56 -0.65
CA THR A 68 24.11 9.51 -1.67
C THR A 68 23.47 8.25 -1.10
N LEU A 69 23.87 7.83 0.09
CA LEU A 69 23.28 6.67 0.77
C LEU A 69 21.80 6.90 1.09
N PHE A 70 21.40 8.10 1.53
CA PHE A 70 20.01 8.43 1.76
C PHE A 70 19.17 8.39 0.47
N VAL A 71 19.72 8.84 -0.66
CA VAL A 71 19.05 8.77 -1.96
C VAL A 71 18.86 7.29 -2.38
N ILE A 72 19.90 6.46 -2.24
CA ILE A 72 19.84 5.03 -2.54
C ILE A 72 18.77 4.36 -1.70
N PHE A 73 18.77 4.59 -0.39
CA PHE A 73 17.75 4.03 0.49
C PHE A 73 16.33 4.51 0.11
N GLY A 74 16.19 5.77 -0.28
CA GLY A 74 14.92 6.31 -0.77
C GLY A 74 14.42 5.57 -2.00
N LEU A 75 15.28 5.32 -2.99
CA LEU A 75 14.94 4.57 -4.20
C LEU A 75 14.56 3.11 -3.89
N PHE A 76 15.33 2.43 -3.03
CA PHE A 76 14.98 1.08 -2.58
C PHE A 76 13.61 1.04 -1.89
N LEU A 77 13.34 2.01 -1.03
CA LEU A 77 12.07 2.06 -0.32
C LEU A 77 10.89 2.36 -1.24
N ASN A 78 11.08 3.14 -2.30
CA ASN A 78 10.05 3.36 -3.33
C ASN A 78 9.67 2.04 -4.02
N VAL A 79 10.65 1.21 -4.39
CA VAL A 79 10.40 -0.13 -4.96
C VAL A 79 9.65 -1.02 -3.96
N LEU A 80 10.07 -1.02 -2.70
CA LEU A 80 9.41 -1.81 -1.65
C LEU A 80 7.97 -1.35 -1.41
N ILE A 81 7.68 -0.05 -1.43
CA ILE A 81 6.32 0.49 -1.30
C ILE A 81 5.45 0.02 -2.47
N ALA A 82 5.98 0.07 -3.69
CA ALA A 82 5.26 -0.36 -4.87
C ALA A 82 4.94 -1.86 -4.85
N LEU A 83 5.87 -2.70 -4.40
CA LEU A 83 5.67 -4.14 -4.20
C LEU A 83 4.58 -4.41 -3.15
N GLU A 84 4.60 -3.69 -2.04
CA GLU A 84 3.62 -3.84 -0.96
C GLU A 84 2.21 -3.44 -1.40
N ILE A 85 2.07 -2.36 -2.19
CA ILE A 85 0.79 -1.98 -2.78
C ILE A 85 0.30 -3.07 -3.73
N LEU A 86 1.17 -3.62 -4.58
CA LEU A 86 0.82 -4.73 -5.48
C LEU A 86 0.37 -5.97 -4.70
N GLU A 87 1.05 -6.30 -3.60
CA GLU A 87 0.70 -7.43 -2.74
C GLU A 87 -0.70 -7.24 -2.12
N ASN A 88 -1.02 -6.04 -1.64
CA ASN A 88 -2.34 -5.70 -1.10
C ASN A 88 -3.45 -5.85 -2.14
N ILE A 89 -3.24 -5.35 -3.37
CA ILE A 89 -4.19 -5.48 -4.47
C ILE A 89 -4.38 -6.97 -4.83
N THR A 90 -3.29 -7.71 -4.89
CA THR A 90 -3.32 -9.14 -5.23
C THR A 90 -3.97 -9.99 -4.12
N ALA A 91 -3.75 -9.64 -2.86
CA ALA A 91 -4.41 -10.28 -1.73
C ALA A 91 -5.94 -10.08 -1.76
N TYR A 92 -6.38 -8.86 -2.11
CA TYR A 92 -7.79 -8.55 -2.34
C TYR A 92 -8.38 -9.41 -3.47
N LEU A 93 -7.70 -9.51 -4.62
CA LEU A 93 -8.13 -10.32 -5.75
C LEU A 93 -8.26 -11.82 -5.43
N LYS A 94 -7.41 -12.33 -4.55
CA LYS A 94 -7.42 -13.76 -4.17
C LYS A 94 -8.55 -14.12 -3.22
N LYS A 95 -8.90 -13.24 -2.30
CA LYS A 95 -9.83 -13.54 -1.20
C LYS A 95 -11.17 -12.81 -1.29
N HIS A 96 -11.31 -11.83 -2.18
CA HIS A 96 -12.47 -10.93 -2.31
C HIS A 96 -12.93 -10.30 -0.98
N VAL A 97 -12.03 -10.26 0.01
CA VAL A 97 -12.28 -9.69 1.34
C VAL A 97 -11.10 -8.82 1.73
N ILE A 98 -11.39 -7.61 2.18
CA ILE A 98 -10.39 -6.73 2.74
C ILE A 98 -9.93 -7.31 4.08
N GLN A 99 -8.69 -7.77 4.13
CA GLN A 99 -8.08 -8.22 5.38
C GLN A 99 -7.63 -7.01 6.18
N VAL A 100 -8.40 -6.61 7.17
CA VAL A 100 -8.09 -5.45 8.04
C VAL A 100 -6.71 -5.59 8.68
N GLU A 101 -6.32 -6.80 9.05
CA GLU A 101 -5.00 -7.09 9.60
C GLU A 101 -3.88 -6.72 8.61
N LEU A 102 -4.03 -7.06 7.33
CA LEU A 102 -3.07 -6.73 6.28
C LEU A 102 -2.92 -5.20 6.11
N VAL A 103 -4.04 -4.47 6.09
CA VAL A 103 -4.04 -3.01 5.95
C VAL A 103 -3.32 -2.33 7.12
N ILE A 104 -3.51 -2.82 8.35
CA ILE A 104 -2.85 -2.27 9.53
C ILE A 104 -1.33 -2.56 9.47
N VAL A 105 -0.94 -3.78 9.11
CA VAL A 105 0.48 -4.16 8.97
C VAL A 105 1.16 -3.31 7.90
N THR A 106 0.54 -3.15 6.73
CA THR A 106 1.05 -2.28 5.66
C THR A 106 1.22 -0.84 6.13
N SER A 107 0.23 -0.29 6.83
CA SER A 107 0.30 1.07 7.39
C SER A 107 1.45 1.21 8.39
N LEU A 108 1.66 0.20 9.23
CA LEU A 108 2.77 0.16 10.20
C LEU A 108 4.13 0.17 9.49
N ILE A 109 4.28 -0.62 8.43
CA ILE A 109 5.51 -0.69 7.64
C ILE A 109 5.79 0.65 6.97
N VAL A 110 4.77 1.29 6.35
CA VAL A 110 4.91 2.61 5.71
C VAL A 110 5.36 3.69 6.69
N VAL A 111 4.77 3.73 7.89
CA VAL A 111 5.15 4.71 8.92
C VAL A 111 6.56 4.42 9.45
N SER A 112 6.92 3.14 9.65
CA SER A 112 8.26 2.73 10.08
C SER A 112 9.33 3.13 9.06
N ARG A 113 9.08 2.94 7.76
CA ARG A 113 9.97 3.42 6.70
C ARG A 113 10.16 4.93 6.74
N LYS A 114 9.10 5.69 6.98
CA LYS A 114 9.19 7.15 7.08
C LYS A 114 10.15 7.58 8.19
N ILE A 115 10.23 6.81 9.29
CA ILE A 115 11.17 7.06 10.38
C ILE A 115 12.61 6.73 9.95
N ILE A 116 12.82 5.65 9.21
CA ILE A 116 14.17 5.23 8.76
C ILE A 116 14.81 6.29 7.85
N ILE A 117 14.01 6.91 6.97
CA ILE A 117 14.49 7.96 6.03
C ILE A 117 14.47 9.35 6.67
N LEU A 118 13.98 9.46 7.90
CA LEU A 118 13.77 10.75 8.52
C LEU A 118 15.12 11.41 8.82
N ASP A 119 15.38 12.52 8.14
CA ASP A 119 16.49 13.40 8.49
C ASP A 119 16.12 14.17 9.77
N LEU A 120 16.65 13.69 10.88
CA LEU A 120 16.37 14.24 12.22
C LEU A 120 16.77 15.71 12.35
N GLU A 121 17.73 16.17 11.55
CA GLU A 121 18.20 17.55 11.59
C GLU A 121 17.19 18.55 10.98
N LYS A 122 16.30 18.04 10.09
CA LYS A 122 15.29 18.85 9.37
C LYS A 122 13.89 18.76 9.95
N LYS A 123 13.67 17.96 11.00
CA LYS A 123 12.34 17.70 11.56
C LYS A 123 12.16 18.30 12.95
N THR A 124 10.92 18.72 13.22
CA THR A 124 10.57 19.24 14.54
C THR A 124 10.28 18.12 15.53
N ALA A 125 10.43 18.40 16.83
CA ALA A 125 10.06 17.44 17.87
C ALA A 125 8.57 17.01 17.76
N ALA A 126 7.69 17.90 17.31
CA ALA A 126 6.28 17.62 17.09
C ALA A 126 6.06 16.57 15.99
N ASP A 127 6.83 16.61 14.88
CA ASP A 127 6.77 15.61 13.81
C ASP A 127 7.14 14.22 14.33
N LEU A 128 8.18 14.14 15.17
CA LEU A 128 8.64 12.90 15.77
C LEU A 128 7.63 12.30 16.74
N ILE A 129 7.02 13.14 17.59
CA ILE A 129 5.96 12.72 18.50
C ILE A 129 4.74 12.23 17.73
N GLY A 130 4.36 12.92 16.64
CA GLY A 130 3.27 12.50 15.77
C GLY A 130 3.50 11.12 15.14
N LEU A 131 4.71 10.86 14.65
CA LEU A 131 5.08 9.55 14.10
C LEU A 131 5.10 8.45 15.16
N ALA A 132 5.64 8.75 16.35
CA ALA A 132 5.64 7.81 17.48
C ALA A 132 4.21 7.45 17.91
N ALA A 133 3.33 8.45 18.02
CA ALA A 133 1.91 8.23 18.33
C ALA A 133 1.19 7.41 17.26
N ALA A 134 1.48 7.64 15.97
CA ALA A 134 0.90 6.87 14.87
C ALA A 134 1.31 5.39 14.94
N ILE A 135 2.60 5.09 15.19
CA ILE A 135 3.07 3.70 15.35
C ILE A 135 2.41 3.05 16.54
N LEU A 136 2.32 3.73 17.67
CA LEU A 136 1.70 3.19 18.86
C LEU A 136 0.21 2.87 18.65
N ALA A 137 -0.53 3.77 18.00
CA ALA A 137 -1.92 3.58 17.64
C ALA A 137 -2.13 2.40 16.69
N LEU A 138 -1.30 2.29 15.63
CA LEU A 138 -1.36 1.18 14.69
C LEU A 138 -0.99 -0.15 15.34
N SER A 139 0.01 -0.16 16.23
CA SER A 139 0.41 -1.37 16.97
C SER A 139 -0.70 -1.87 17.89
N ILE A 140 -1.38 -0.96 18.58
CA ILE A 140 -2.55 -1.31 19.42
C ILE A 140 -3.68 -1.83 18.55
N SER A 141 -3.99 -1.16 17.41
CA SER A 141 -5.01 -1.60 16.47
C SER A 141 -4.73 -3.01 15.93
N TYR A 142 -3.46 -3.30 15.61
CA TYR A 142 -3.03 -4.63 15.20
C TYR A 142 -3.31 -5.69 16.25
N LEU A 143 -2.93 -5.42 17.50
CA LEU A 143 -3.17 -6.35 18.61
C LEU A 143 -4.67 -6.62 18.81
N ILE A 144 -5.51 -5.59 18.75
CA ILE A 144 -6.96 -5.72 18.89
C ILE A 144 -7.54 -6.61 17.79
N VAL A 145 -7.20 -6.33 16.52
CA VAL A 145 -7.73 -7.09 15.38
C VAL A 145 -7.25 -8.54 15.41
N ARG A 146 -5.99 -8.76 15.72
CA ARG A 146 -5.43 -10.11 15.84
C ARG A 146 -6.08 -10.90 16.96
N TYR A 147 -6.37 -10.26 18.09
CA TYR A 147 -7.05 -10.92 19.22
C TYR A 147 -8.51 -11.24 18.89
N ALA A 148 -9.20 -10.32 18.20
CA ALA A 148 -10.57 -10.54 17.76
C ALA A 148 -10.69 -11.68 16.73
N ASN A 149 -9.76 -11.77 15.78
CA ASN A 149 -9.74 -12.85 14.79
C ASN A 149 -9.46 -14.22 15.44
N LYS A 150 -8.55 -14.28 16.42
CA LYS A 150 -8.23 -15.53 17.11
C LYS A 150 -9.37 -16.05 18.00
N SER A 151 -10.31 -15.18 18.38
CA SER A 151 -11.49 -15.57 19.19
C SER A 151 -12.63 -16.12 18.33
N ASN A 152 -12.54 -16.01 17.00
CA ASN A 152 -13.56 -16.48 16.04
C ASN A 152 -13.19 -17.79 15.34
N ASP A 153 -11.96 -18.29 15.54
CA ASP A 153 -11.48 -19.63 15.14
C ASP A 153 -11.57 -20.61 16.30
#